data_abdb30601feb042631210dc28f331f33
#
_entry.id   abdb30601feb042631210dc28f331f33
#
_cell.length_a   1.000
_cell.length_b   1.000
_cell.length_c   1.000
_cell.angle_alpha   90.00
_cell.angle_beta   90.00
_cell.angle_gamma   90.00
#
_symmetry.space_group_name_H-M   'P 1'
#
loop_
_entity.id
_entity.type
_entity.pdbx_description
1 polymer ?
#
loop_
_entity_poly.entity_id
_entity_poly.type
_entity_poly.pdbx_seq_one_letter_code
_entity_poly.pdbx_strand_id
1 'polypeptide(L)'
;KLDMEKEFVSLESIIAAMLTTRDAGVLTSSLGTARALGKPYDPHRVLLFQDLFRELEATHFPLQDEVNSTPKAFRNFAFFESYFSNYIEGTVFGLEEARQIVESGLPLPARNEDSHDILGTYRLVSDRREMSVLPRTADELIQLLKVRHRLLLHARPQLQPGLFKEQNNQAGNTVFVDKELVQGTLARGFEIYNALNHPF
;
A
#
# COMPACT_ATOMS: atom_id res chain seq x y z
N LYS A 1 -39.70 -9.60 -34.88
CA LYS A 1 -38.22 -9.60 -34.83
C LYS A 1 -37.80 -8.25 -34.25
N LEU A 2 -37.07 -8.29 -33.14
CA LEU A 2 -36.44 -7.08 -32.58
C LEU A 2 -35.27 -6.73 -33.51
N ASP A 3 -35.28 -5.49 -34.04
CA ASP A 3 -34.17 -4.95 -34.82
C ASP A 3 -33.07 -4.44 -33.87
N MET A 4 -32.24 -5.37 -33.37
CA MET A 4 -31.19 -5.11 -32.37
C MET A 4 -29.80 -5.52 -32.89
N GLU A 5 -29.58 -5.46 -34.16
CA GLU A 5 -28.33 -5.94 -34.76
C GLU A 5 -27.13 -5.09 -34.36
N LYS A 6 -27.33 -3.77 -34.21
CA LYS A 6 -26.29 -2.82 -33.76
C LYS A 6 -25.92 -3.04 -32.31
N GLU A 7 -26.91 -3.26 -31.45
CA GLU A 7 -26.72 -3.54 -30.04
C GLU A 7 -25.99 -4.87 -29.84
N PHE A 8 -26.32 -5.90 -30.66
CA PHE A 8 -25.64 -7.19 -30.64
C PHE A 8 -24.16 -7.05 -31.02
N VAL A 9 -23.85 -6.36 -32.13
CA VAL A 9 -22.44 -6.11 -32.55
C VAL A 9 -21.67 -5.31 -31.50
N SER A 10 -22.33 -4.32 -30.88
CA SER A 10 -21.72 -3.55 -29.78
C SER A 10 -21.42 -4.43 -28.57
N LEU A 11 -22.37 -5.26 -28.13
CA LEU A 11 -22.20 -6.18 -27.02
C LEU A 11 -21.10 -7.21 -27.29
N GLU A 12 -21.08 -7.81 -28.48
CA GLU A 12 -20.03 -8.74 -28.91
C GLU A 12 -18.65 -8.07 -28.86
N SER A 13 -18.52 -6.84 -29.32
CA SER A 13 -17.28 -6.07 -29.30
C SER A 13 -16.81 -5.78 -27.86
N ILE A 14 -17.73 -5.41 -26.96
CA ILE A 14 -17.45 -5.19 -25.54
C ILE A 14 -16.98 -6.50 -24.88
N ILE A 15 -17.68 -7.60 -25.10
CA ILE A 15 -17.30 -8.92 -24.56
C ILE A 15 -15.93 -9.33 -25.08
N ALA A 16 -15.68 -9.19 -26.37
CA ALA A 16 -14.38 -9.53 -26.97
C ALA A 16 -13.23 -8.66 -26.42
N ALA A 17 -13.46 -7.39 -26.18
CA ALA A 17 -12.48 -6.50 -25.54
C ALA A 17 -12.23 -6.90 -24.08
N MET A 18 -13.27 -7.27 -23.32
CA MET A 18 -13.14 -7.75 -21.95
C MET A 18 -12.40 -9.10 -21.85
N LEU A 19 -12.49 -9.92 -22.89
CA LEU A 19 -11.75 -11.19 -23.04
C LEU A 19 -10.37 -11.01 -23.67
N THR A 20 -9.92 -9.76 -23.88
CA THR A 20 -8.64 -9.40 -24.52
C THR A 20 -8.46 -9.93 -25.95
N THR A 21 -9.54 -10.26 -26.63
CA THR A 21 -9.51 -10.73 -28.02
C THR A 21 -9.72 -9.61 -29.05
N ARG A 22 -10.03 -8.39 -28.59
CA ARG A 22 -10.12 -7.14 -29.37
C ARG A 22 -9.55 -5.96 -28.60
N ASP A 23 -9.31 -4.85 -29.30
CA ASP A 23 -8.85 -3.60 -28.71
C ASP A 23 -9.83 -3.10 -27.63
N ALA A 24 -9.27 -2.67 -26.49
CA ALA A 24 -10.02 -2.09 -25.38
C ALA A 24 -10.64 -0.71 -25.71
N GLY A 25 -10.29 -0.09 -26.83
CA GLY A 25 -10.79 1.22 -27.27
C GLY A 25 -12.30 1.30 -27.48
N VAL A 26 -12.98 0.16 -27.61
CA VAL A 26 -14.46 0.09 -27.65
C VAL A 26 -15.12 0.24 -26.28
N LEU A 27 -14.33 0.18 -25.18
CA LEU A 27 -14.83 0.29 -23.82
C LEU A 27 -14.92 1.75 -23.40
N THR A 28 -16.09 2.20 -23.02
CA THR A 28 -16.35 3.59 -22.60
C THR A 28 -16.17 3.82 -21.11
N SER A 29 -16.19 2.76 -20.29
CA SER A 29 -16.01 2.88 -18.85
C SER A 29 -14.55 2.62 -18.45
N SER A 30 -14.01 3.46 -17.56
CA SER A 30 -12.64 3.31 -17.02
C SER A 30 -12.44 1.96 -16.31
N LEU A 31 -13.48 1.46 -15.65
CA LEU A 31 -13.45 0.15 -14.99
C LEU A 31 -13.37 -1.00 -16.01
N GLY A 32 -14.14 -0.92 -17.09
CA GLY A 32 -14.09 -1.90 -18.18
C GLY A 32 -12.72 -1.92 -18.84
N THR A 33 -12.19 -0.75 -19.19
CA THR A 33 -10.84 -0.60 -19.75
C THR A 33 -9.75 -1.17 -18.80
N ALA A 34 -9.82 -0.86 -17.51
CA ALA A 34 -8.88 -1.38 -16.53
C ALA A 34 -8.91 -2.92 -16.45
N ARG A 35 -10.10 -3.52 -16.53
CA ARG A 35 -10.25 -4.99 -16.56
C ARG A 35 -9.67 -5.60 -17.84
N ALA A 36 -9.97 -5.02 -18.97
CA ALA A 36 -9.43 -5.47 -20.26
C ALA A 36 -7.89 -5.37 -20.34
N LEU A 37 -7.30 -4.38 -19.67
CA LEU A 37 -5.86 -4.19 -19.56
C LEU A 37 -5.22 -5.03 -18.43
N GLY A 38 -5.98 -5.93 -17.77
CA GLY A 38 -5.47 -6.77 -16.70
C GLY A 38 -5.13 -6.02 -15.39
N LYS A 39 -5.66 -4.80 -15.21
CA LYS A 39 -5.46 -3.94 -14.03
C LYS A 39 -6.81 -3.55 -13.37
N PRO A 40 -7.69 -4.53 -13.04
CA PRO A 40 -8.97 -4.21 -12.42
C PRO A 40 -8.77 -3.57 -11.04
N TYR A 41 -9.67 -2.66 -10.67
CA TYR A 41 -9.62 -1.96 -9.37
C TYR A 41 -10.98 -1.94 -8.68
N ASP A 42 -10.99 -1.68 -7.36
CA ASP A 42 -12.19 -1.49 -6.56
C ASP A 42 -12.68 -0.04 -6.69
N PRO A 43 -13.82 0.19 -7.36
CA PRO A 43 -14.33 1.55 -7.57
C PRO A 43 -14.74 2.25 -6.27
N HIS A 44 -15.21 1.51 -5.26
CA HIS A 44 -15.59 2.09 -3.98
C HIS A 44 -14.37 2.60 -3.20
N ARG A 45 -13.26 1.87 -3.24
CA ARG A 45 -12.00 2.33 -2.63
C ARG A 45 -11.40 3.52 -3.38
N VAL A 46 -11.50 3.53 -4.69
CA VAL A 46 -11.06 4.68 -5.49
C VAL A 46 -11.87 5.94 -5.18
N LEU A 47 -13.20 5.81 -5.03
CA LEU A 47 -14.04 6.93 -4.59
C LEU A 47 -13.64 7.42 -3.19
N LEU A 48 -13.37 6.51 -2.25
CA LEU A 48 -12.90 6.87 -0.92
C LEU A 48 -11.57 7.63 -0.96
N PHE A 49 -10.63 7.25 -1.83
CA PHE A 49 -9.40 8.00 -2.04
C PHE A 49 -9.66 9.41 -2.58
N GLN A 50 -10.57 9.54 -3.55
CA GLN A 50 -10.95 10.85 -4.11
C GLN A 50 -11.57 11.75 -3.05
N ASP A 51 -12.42 11.21 -2.19
CA ASP A 51 -13.04 11.95 -1.09
C ASP A 51 -11.98 12.39 -0.08
N LEU A 52 -11.09 11.48 0.34
CA LEU A 52 -9.97 11.80 1.24
C LEU A 52 -9.09 12.92 0.66
N PHE A 53 -8.72 12.83 -0.60
CA PHE A 53 -7.86 13.85 -1.20
C PHE A 53 -8.55 15.21 -1.31
N ARG A 54 -9.85 15.26 -1.61
CA ARG A 54 -10.61 16.52 -1.57
C ARG A 54 -10.60 17.17 -0.18
N GLU A 55 -10.79 16.38 0.86
CA GLU A 55 -10.72 16.89 2.24
C GLU A 55 -9.32 17.36 2.61
N LEU A 56 -8.28 16.64 2.18
CA LEU A 56 -6.89 17.06 2.42
C LEU A 56 -6.54 18.34 1.67
N GLU A 57 -6.98 18.52 0.42
CA GLU A 57 -6.79 19.77 -0.34
C GLU A 57 -7.52 20.97 0.30
N ALA A 58 -8.71 20.73 0.87
CA ALA A 58 -9.47 21.78 1.56
C ALA A 58 -8.93 22.13 2.95
N THR A 59 -8.08 21.27 3.52
CA THR A 59 -7.57 21.43 4.88
C THR A 59 -6.28 22.25 4.87
N HIS A 60 -6.22 23.28 5.71
CA HIS A 60 -4.98 24.03 5.94
C HIS A 60 -4.11 23.30 6.97
N PHE A 61 -2.93 22.87 6.55
CA PHE A 61 -1.93 22.27 7.41
C PHE A 61 -0.86 23.31 7.75
N PRO A 62 -0.65 23.65 9.04
CA PRO A 62 0.43 24.54 9.42
C PRO A 62 1.78 23.87 9.16
N LEU A 63 2.72 24.61 8.61
CA LEU A 63 4.10 24.17 8.50
C LEU A 63 4.67 23.91 9.90
N GLN A 64 5.26 22.76 10.10
CA GLN A 64 5.96 22.39 11.33
C GLN A 64 7.42 22.13 11.03
N ASP A 65 8.29 22.67 11.86
CA ASP A 65 9.72 22.41 11.75
C ASP A 65 10.04 20.95 12.09
N GLU A 66 11.02 20.37 11.39
CA GLU A 66 11.53 19.04 11.68
C GLU A 66 12.25 19.00 13.04
N VAL A 67 11.58 18.46 14.04
CA VAL A 67 12.11 18.38 15.42
C VAL A 67 13.16 17.28 15.59
N ASN A 68 13.21 16.29 14.69
CA ASN A 68 14.13 15.15 14.74
C ASN A 68 15.40 15.40 13.90
N SER A 69 15.86 16.65 13.85
CA SER A 69 16.99 17.07 13.00
C SER A 69 18.33 16.50 13.45
N THR A 70 18.54 16.29 14.76
CA THR A 70 19.80 15.73 15.27
C THR A 70 19.85 14.20 15.15
N PRO A 71 21.04 13.59 15.00
CA PRO A 71 21.16 12.14 14.94
C PRO A 71 20.57 11.40 16.16
N LYS A 72 20.67 12.00 17.36
CA LYS A 72 20.11 11.44 18.58
C LYS A 72 18.57 11.49 18.58
N ALA A 73 18.00 12.64 18.24
CA ALA A 73 16.55 12.81 18.16
C ALA A 73 15.95 11.89 17.11
N PHE A 74 16.59 11.77 15.95
CA PHE A 74 16.13 10.89 14.87
C PHE A 74 16.19 9.40 15.25
N ARG A 75 17.26 8.93 15.93
CA ARG A 75 17.32 7.55 16.44
C ARG A 75 16.22 7.28 17.46
N ASN A 76 15.96 8.22 18.37
CA ASN A 76 14.86 8.09 19.33
C ASN A 76 13.50 8.03 18.61
N PHE A 77 13.26 8.90 17.65
CA PHE A 77 12.07 8.87 16.81
C PHE A 77 11.90 7.50 16.13
N ALA A 78 12.94 7.01 15.44
CA ALA A 78 12.90 5.71 14.77
C ALA A 78 12.64 4.54 15.75
N PHE A 79 13.18 4.61 16.95
CA PHE A 79 12.91 3.62 18.00
C PHE A 79 11.45 3.65 18.43
N PHE A 80 10.91 4.81 18.78
CA PHE A 80 9.53 4.91 19.25
C PHE A 80 8.52 4.62 18.15
N GLU A 81 8.80 5.04 16.92
CA GLU A 81 7.97 4.71 15.75
C GLU A 81 7.88 3.19 15.57
N SER A 82 9.01 2.49 15.57
CA SER A 82 9.02 1.03 15.47
C SER A 82 8.39 0.33 16.65
N TYR A 83 8.61 0.82 17.87
CA TYR A 83 8.02 0.26 19.09
C TYR A 83 6.49 0.36 19.06
N PHE A 84 5.94 1.57 18.84
CA PHE A 84 4.50 1.77 18.88
C PHE A 84 3.76 1.18 17.67
N SER A 85 4.35 1.22 16.48
CA SER A 85 3.76 0.56 15.30
C SER A 85 3.57 -0.94 15.54
N ASN A 86 4.60 -1.61 16.04
CA ASN A 86 4.52 -3.04 16.36
C ASN A 86 3.60 -3.33 17.55
N TYR A 87 3.59 -2.47 18.56
CA TYR A 87 2.69 -2.60 19.71
C TYR A 87 1.21 -2.57 19.29
N ILE A 88 0.84 -1.66 18.40
CA ILE A 88 -0.53 -1.54 17.86
C ILE A 88 -0.92 -2.79 17.07
N GLU A 89 0.03 -3.39 16.36
CA GLU A 89 -0.16 -4.64 15.60
C GLU A 89 -0.16 -5.91 16.47
N GLY A 90 0.00 -5.76 17.79
CA GLY A 90 -0.07 -6.86 18.75
C GLY A 90 1.28 -7.46 19.16
N THR A 91 2.39 -6.95 18.63
CA THR A 91 3.74 -7.35 19.06
C THR A 91 4.15 -6.56 20.31
N VAL A 92 3.82 -7.11 21.48
CA VAL A 92 4.01 -6.42 22.76
C VAL A 92 5.31 -6.84 23.42
N PHE A 93 6.24 -5.88 23.59
CA PHE A 93 7.46 -6.00 24.39
C PHE A 93 7.46 -4.97 25.53
N GLY A 94 8.22 -5.24 26.60
CA GLY A 94 8.59 -4.18 27.53
C GLY A 94 9.50 -3.15 26.84
N LEU A 95 9.42 -1.88 27.25
CA LEU A 95 10.18 -0.81 26.59
C LEU A 95 11.69 -1.06 26.58
N GLU A 96 12.25 -1.53 27.72
CA GLU A 96 13.68 -1.82 27.83
C GLU A 96 14.08 -3.06 27.03
N GLU A 97 13.21 -4.05 26.94
CA GLU A 97 13.41 -5.24 26.13
C GLU A 97 13.46 -4.88 24.63
N ALA A 98 12.52 -4.07 24.16
CA ALA A 98 12.52 -3.56 22.79
C ALA A 98 13.77 -2.72 22.50
N ARG A 99 14.21 -1.89 23.45
CA ARG A 99 15.44 -1.10 23.33
C ARG A 99 16.67 -1.99 23.20
N GLN A 100 16.78 -3.01 24.01
CA GLN A 100 17.87 -3.98 23.92
C GLN A 100 17.94 -4.69 22.58
N ILE A 101 16.77 -5.10 22.03
CA ILE A 101 16.68 -5.70 20.70
C ILE A 101 17.22 -4.74 19.63
N VAL A 102 16.77 -3.47 19.64
CA VAL A 102 17.17 -2.48 18.66
C VAL A 102 18.65 -2.11 18.78
N GLU A 103 19.17 -1.90 20.00
CA GLU A 103 20.57 -1.51 20.24
C GLU A 103 21.55 -2.64 19.93
N SER A 104 21.21 -3.88 20.27
CA SER A 104 22.05 -5.05 19.96
C SER A 104 21.94 -5.48 18.49
N GLY A 105 20.82 -5.17 17.84
CA GLY A 105 20.49 -5.66 16.50
C GLY A 105 20.22 -7.16 16.44
N LEU A 106 20.08 -7.81 17.61
CA LEU A 106 19.90 -9.27 17.74
C LEU A 106 18.50 -9.60 18.24
N PRO A 107 17.82 -10.57 17.60
CA PRO A 107 16.53 -11.03 18.08
C PRO A 107 16.66 -11.83 19.37
N LEU A 108 15.62 -11.78 20.21
CA LEU A 108 15.49 -12.64 21.37
C LEU A 108 15.11 -14.06 20.91
N PRO A 109 15.84 -15.12 21.28
CA PRO A 109 15.57 -16.48 20.81
C PRO A 109 14.16 -16.98 21.12
N ALA A 110 13.61 -16.63 22.28
CA ALA A 110 12.26 -17.02 22.70
C ALA A 110 11.14 -16.30 21.92
N ARG A 111 11.43 -15.16 21.28
CA ARG A 111 10.50 -14.32 20.53
C ARG A 111 11.12 -13.83 19.23
N ASN A 112 11.66 -14.76 18.47
CA ASN A 112 12.49 -14.46 17.31
C ASN A 112 11.73 -13.67 16.24
N GLU A 113 10.54 -14.12 15.82
CA GLU A 113 9.74 -13.44 14.79
C GLU A 113 9.34 -12.03 15.22
N ASP A 114 8.81 -11.89 16.44
CA ASP A 114 8.40 -10.60 17.01
C ASP A 114 9.57 -9.61 17.12
N SER A 115 10.75 -10.10 17.51
CA SER A 115 11.96 -9.28 17.57
C SER A 115 12.38 -8.80 16.17
N HIS A 116 12.23 -9.64 15.17
CA HIS A 116 12.51 -9.27 13.78
C HIS A 116 11.51 -8.25 13.23
N ASP A 117 10.25 -8.25 13.66
CA ASP A 117 9.26 -7.26 13.27
C ASP A 117 9.70 -5.85 13.75
N ILE A 118 10.11 -5.73 15.02
CA ILE A 118 10.66 -4.47 15.55
C ILE A 118 11.94 -4.06 14.82
N LEU A 119 12.89 -4.99 14.64
CA LEU A 119 14.14 -4.71 13.94
C LEU A 119 13.92 -4.29 12.49
N GLY A 120 12.99 -4.95 11.79
CA GLY A 120 12.63 -4.62 10.41
C GLY A 120 12.08 -3.21 10.29
N THR A 121 11.13 -2.84 11.15
CA THR A 121 10.55 -1.50 11.19
C THR A 121 11.62 -0.46 11.55
N TYR A 122 12.44 -0.71 12.58
CA TYR A 122 13.51 0.20 12.96
C TYR A 122 14.53 0.43 11.86
N ARG A 123 14.95 -0.61 11.14
CA ARG A 123 15.89 -0.49 10.01
C ARG A 123 15.34 0.40 8.90
N LEU A 124 14.05 0.27 8.58
CA LEU A 124 13.41 1.12 7.59
C LEU A 124 13.35 2.58 8.07
N VAL A 125 12.78 2.83 9.25
CA VAL A 125 12.54 4.19 9.75
C VAL A 125 13.83 4.92 10.09
N SER A 126 14.88 4.22 10.54
CA SER A 126 16.18 4.81 10.88
C SER A 126 17.04 5.15 9.66
N ASP A 127 16.70 4.66 8.49
CA ASP A 127 17.39 5.01 7.25
C ASP A 127 16.69 6.21 6.55
N ARG A 128 17.26 7.41 6.73
CA ARG A 128 16.75 8.63 6.10
C ARG A 128 16.72 8.55 4.56
N ARG A 129 17.64 7.83 3.94
CA ARG A 129 17.67 7.69 2.49
C ARG A 129 16.49 6.85 2.02
N GLU A 130 16.28 5.71 2.68
CA GLU A 130 15.13 4.84 2.39
C GLU A 130 13.80 5.58 2.61
N MET A 131 13.67 6.31 3.72
CA MET A 131 12.47 7.09 4.02
C MET A 131 12.23 8.27 3.07
N SER A 132 13.26 8.72 2.36
CA SER A 132 13.16 9.79 1.35
C SER A 132 12.85 9.26 -0.06
N VAL A 133 12.75 7.94 -0.24
CA VAL A 133 12.39 7.37 -1.55
C VAL A 133 10.91 7.62 -1.82
N LEU A 134 10.63 8.44 -2.82
CA LEU A 134 9.29 8.73 -3.31
C LEU A 134 9.09 8.08 -4.67
N PRO A 135 8.05 7.25 -4.85
CA PRO A 135 7.74 6.67 -6.15
C PRO A 135 7.24 7.74 -7.11
N ARG A 136 7.60 7.62 -8.38
CA ARG A 136 7.15 8.53 -9.46
C ARG A 136 6.05 7.93 -10.31
N THR A 137 5.96 6.61 -10.29
CA THR A 137 4.95 5.84 -11.04
C THR A 137 4.23 4.84 -10.12
N ALA A 138 3.06 4.40 -10.55
CA ALA A 138 2.32 3.36 -9.83
C ALA A 138 3.12 2.05 -9.72
N ASP A 139 3.87 1.70 -10.75
CA ASP A 139 4.70 0.49 -10.73
C ASP A 139 5.86 0.63 -9.73
N GLU A 140 6.50 1.81 -9.63
CA GLU A 140 7.50 2.10 -8.60
C GLU A 140 6.92 2.02 -7.19
N LEU A 141 5.71 2.57 -6.96
CA LEU A 141 5.00 2.43 -5.69
C LEU A 141 4.81 0.96 -5.33
N ILE A 142 4.29 0.16 -6.26
CA ILE A 142 4.04 -1.27 -6.05
C ILE A 142 5.34 -2.01 -5.71
N GLN A 143 6.43 -1.73 -6.42
CA GLN A 143 7.73 -2.35 -6.13
C GLN A 143 8.28 -1.92 -4.77
N LEU A 144 8.18 -0.64 -4.42
CA LEU A 144 8.61 -0.11 -3.13
C LEU A 144 7.84 -0.78 -1.97
N LEU A 145 6.52 -0.89 -2.09
CA LEU A 145 5.69 -1.60 -1.10
C LEU A 145 6.12 -3.07 -0.94
N LYS A 146 6.37 -3.78 -2.04
CA LYS A 146 6.84 -5.18 -2.00
C LYS A 146 8.21 -5.32 -1.33
N VAL A 147 9.13 -4.41 -1.62
CA VAL A 147 10.47 -4.42 -1.01
C VAL A 147 10.36 -4.17 0.50
N ARG A 148 9.64 -3.13 0.91
CA ARG A 148 9.44 -2.80 2.33
C ARG A 148 8.71 -3.91 3.07
N HIS A 149 7.64 -4.47 2.51
CA HIS A 149 6.93 -5.61 3.09
C HIS A 149 7.83 -6.84 3.28
N ARG A 150 8.70 -7.14 2.30
CA ARG A 150 9.68 -8.23 2.41
C ARG A 150 10.68 -7.99 3.54
N LEU A 151 11.13 -6.76 3.72
CA LEU A 151 12.07 -6.40 4.77
C LEU A 151 11.43 -6.47 6.15
N LEU A 152 10.20 -5.98 6.30
CA LEU A 152 9.45 -6.02 7.56
C LEU A 152 9.18 -7.46 8.01
N LEU A 153 8.72 -8.31 7.11
CA LEU A 153 8.24 -9.65 7.44
C LEU A 153 9.22 -10.78 7.06
N HIS A 154 10.52 -10.46 6.89
CA HIS A 154 11.50 -11.46 6.42
C HIS A 154 11.62 -12.70 7.32
N ALA A 155 11.33 -12.59 8.61
CA ALA A 155 11.35 -13.71 9.57
C ALA A 155 10.04 -14.51 9.60
N ARG A 156 9.03 -14.11 8.81
CA ARG A 156 7.72 -14.77 8.72
C ARG A 156 7.45 -15.28 7.30
N PRO A 157 8.21 -16.27 6.79
CA PRO A 157 8.09 -16.75 5.41
C PRO A 157 6.69 -17.28 5.08
N GLN A 158 5.95 -17.78 6.08
CA GLN A 158 4.57 -18.24 5.94
C GLN A 158 3.59 -17.12 5.52
N LEU A 159 3.94 -15.84 5.77
CA LEU A 159 3.16 -14.68 5.34
C LEU A 159 3.53 -14.18 3.94
N GLN A 160 4.36 -14.90 3.21
CA GLN A 160 4.78 -14.59 1.83
C GLN A 160 5.32 -13.15 1.68
N PRO A 161 6.40 -12.77 2.39
CA PRO A 161 6.92 -11.41 2.37
C PRO A 161 7.21 -10.87 0.97
N GLY A 162 6.67 -9.71 0.66
CA GLY A 162 6.84 -9.05 -0.65
C GLY A 162 5.89 -9.52 -1.74
N LEU A 163 4.93 -10.39 -1.42
CA LEU A 163 3.86 -10.77 -2.32
C LEU A 163 2.53 -10.11 -1.92
N PHE A 164 1.64 -9.98 -2.88
CA PHE A 164 0.26 -9.63 -2.58
C PHE A 164 -0.50 -10.85 -2.06
N LYS A 165 -1.53 -10.59 -1.29
CA LYS A 165 -2.38 -11.64 -0.71
C LYS A 165 -3.02 -12.52 -1.79
N GLU A 166 -3.09 -13.82 -1.54
CA GLU A 166 -3.74 -14.81 -2.41
C GLU A 166 -5.16 -15.16 -1.95
N GLN A 167 -5.58 -14.65 -0.77
CA GLN A 167 -6.90 -14.86 -0.22
C GLN A 167 -7.50 -13.53 0.24
N ASN A 168 -8.84 -13.45 0.19
CA ASN A 168 -9.55 -12.29 0.74
C ASN A 168 -9.49 -12.33 2.27
N ASN A 169 -9.37 -11.17 2.88
CA ASN A 169 -9.23 -11.01 4.32
C ASN A 169 -10.09 -9.87 4.85
N GLN A 170 -10.33 -9.90 6.15
CA GLN A 170 -11.01 -8.85 6.90
C GLN A 170 -10.38 -8.69 8.27
N ALA A 171 -10.57 -7.51 8.88
CA ALA A 171 -10.22 -7.24 10.28
C ALA A 171 -11.45 -6.67 10.99
N GLY A 172 -11.96 -7.40 11.98
CA GLY A 172 -13.25 -7.06 12.60
C GLY A 172 -14.35 -6.97 11.54
N ASN A 173 -15.01 -5.81 11.45
CA ASN A 173 -16.06 -5.55 10.46
C ASN A 173 -15.53 -4.95 9.15
N THR A 174 -14.22 -4.71 9.03
CA THR A 174 -13.62 -4.12 7.83
C THR A 174 -13.23 -5.20 6.84
N VAL A 175 -13.94 -5.28 5.73
CA VAL A 175 -13.56 -6.11 4.58
C VAL A 175 -12.53 -5.35 3.75
N PHE A 176 -11.37 -5.97 3.50
CA PHE A 176 -10.35 -5.38 2.65
C PHE A 176 -10.65 -5.60 1.18
N VAL A 177 -9.99 -4.81 0.32
CA VAL A 177 -10.07 -4.93 -1.14
C VAL A 177 -9.88 -6.38 -1.56
N ASP A 178 -10.68 -6.85 -2.51
CA ASP A 178 -10.52 -8.18 -3.10
C ASP A 178 -9.10 -8.38 -3.65
N LYS A 179 -8.54 -9.57 -3.44
CA LYS A 179 -7.16 -9.91 -3.80
C LYS A 179 -6.79 -9.57 -5.24
N GLU A 180 -7.73 -9.75 -6.16
CA GLU A 180 -7.52 -9.51 -7.59
C GLU A 180 -7.55 -8.02 -7.95
N LEU A 181 -8.12 -7.19 -7.07
CA LEU A 181 -8.29 -5.75 -7.27
C LEU A 181 -7.22 -4.92 -6.57
N VAL A 182 -6.38 -5.51 -5.69
CA VAL A 182 -5.42 -4.77 -4.86
C VAL A 182 -4.46 -3.93 -5.70
N GLN A 183 -3.80 -4.54 -6.68
CA GLN A 183 -2.77 -3.86 -7.48
C GLN A 183 -3.35 -2.71 -8.30
N GLY A 184 -4.48 -2.97 -8.98
CA GLY A 184 -5.15 -1.93 -9.77
C GLY A 184 -5.69 -0.80 -8.89
N THR A 185 -6.18 -1.12 -7.68
CA THR A 185 -6.67 -0.10 -6.73
C THR A 185 -5.53 0.78 -6.23
N LEU A 186 -4.36 0.20 -5.89
CA LEU A 186 -3.17 0.96 -5.52
C LEU A 186 -2.67 1.84 -6.66
N ALA A 187 -2.60 1.29 -7.88
CA ALA A 187 -2.18 2.03 -9.05
C ALA A 187 -3.11 3.21 -9.32
N ARG A 188 -4.43 2.99 -9.29
CA ARG A 188 -5.41 4.04 -9.51
C ARG A 188 -5.39 5.10 -8.40
N GLY A 189 -5.23 4.70 -7.14
CA GLY A 189 -5.06 5.61 -6.02
C GLY A 189 -3.81 6.49 -6.16
N PHE A 190 -2.71 5.91 -6.63
CA PHE A 190 -1.48 6.66 -6.88
C PHE A 190 -1.62 7.67 -8.03
N GLU A 191 -2.34 7.32 -9.11
CA GLU A 191 -2.64 8.26 -10.19
C GLU A 191 -3.45 9.47 -9.68
N ILE A 192 -4.42 9.25 -8.80
CA ILE A 192 -5.21 10.32 -8.16
C ILE A 192 -4.28 11.20 -7.31
N TYR A 193 -3.45 10.59 -6.46
CA TYR A 193 -2.47 11.31 -5.64
C TYR A 193 -1.51 12.15 -6.51
N ASN A 194 -0.98 11.59 -7.58
CA ASN A 194 -0.03 12.27 -8.45
C ASN A 194 -0.65 13.41 -9.28
N ALA A 195 -1.97 13.40 -9.45
CA ALA A 195 -2.70 14.48 -10.14
C ALA A 195 -2.94 15.70 -9.23
N LEU A 196 -2.70 15.56 -7.92
CA LEU A 196 -2.83 16.66 -6.96
C LEU A 196 -1.61 17.59 -7.04
N ASN A 197 -1.89 18.88 -7.11
CA ASN A 197 -0.86 19.94 -7.10
C ASN A 197 -0.46 20.36 -5.68
N HIS A 198 -0.81 19.59 -4.66
CA HIS A 198 -0.58 19.95 -3.28
C HIS A 198 0.56 19.12 -2.67
N PRO A 199 1.61 19.76 -2.11
CA PRO A 199 2.61 19.06 -1.31
C PRO A 199 1.99 18.70 0.05
N PHE A 200 1.85 17.43 0.34
CA PHE A 200 1.62 16.95 1.69
C PHE A 200 2.95 16.59 2.34
#